data_a6465fe54a9b04c094ba1ea9f6260ac8
#
_entry.id   a6465fe54a9b04c094ba1ea9f6260ac8
#
_cell.length_a   1.000
_cell.length_b   1.000
_cell.length_c   1.000
_cell.angle_alpha   90.00
_cell.angle_beta   90.00
_cell.angle_gamma   90.00
#
_symmetry.space_group_name_H-M   'P 1'
#
loop_
_entity.id
_entity.type
_entity.pdbx_description
1 polymer ?
#
loop_
_entity_poly.entity_id
_entity_poly.type
_entity_poly.pdbx_seq_one_letter_code
_entity_poly.pdbx_strand_id
1 'polypeptide(L)'
;MNYNRLETSLIDVIKEEQAKLGYMKEKISLYYPLSSLNHFFGGETDAAGMMEILKDFPSYIEEKFGEVAVSHRGDRFCFTVSEKASEYVHNNMKENEFIKALIELVGRHGCTIEEIKELFHSYSDKIITEPMDNEEFDVMIRFDDGSDPYYYCFKDEGCHIIYHLSLIHISEPTRLRCI
;
A
#
# COMPACT_ATOMS: atom_id res chain seq x y z
N MET A 1 -8.01 -24.33 -0.53
CA MET A 1 -7.06 -23.43 -1.25
C MET A 1 -6.45 -22.50 -0.24
N ASN A 2 -5.16 -22.14 -0.37
CA ASN A 2 -4.55 -21.20 0.57
C ASN A 2 -4.54 -19.78 -0.06
N TYR A 3 -5.35 -18.88 0.48
CA TYR A 3 -5.49 -17.50 -0.01
C TYR A 3 -4.61 -16.48 0.75
N ASN A 4 -3.79 -16.91 1.70
CA ASN A 4 -3.03 -16.01 2.59
C ASN A 4 -2.16 -14.98 1.84
N ARG A 5 -1.50 -15.39 0.74
CA ARG A 5 -0.64 -14.47 -0.03
C ARG A 5 -1.46 -13.39 -0.73
N LEU A 6 -2.61 -13.74 -1.29
CA LEU A 6 -3.52 -12.78 -1.91
C LEU A 6 -4.12 -11.84 -0.85
N GLU A 7 -4.57 -12.38 0.28
CA GLU A 7 -5.07 -11.59 1.39
C GLU A 7 -4.03 -10.57 1.87
N THR A 8 -2.79 -11.03 2.15
CA THR A 8 -1.69 -10.14 2.56
C THR A 8 -1.45 -9.05 1.53
N SER A 9 -1.38 -9.41 0.25
CA SER A 9 -1.17 -8.44 -0.82
C SER A 9 -2.29 -7.40 -0.92
N LEU A 10 -3.55 -7.81 -0.75
CA LEU A 10 -4.69 -6.87 -0.74
C LEU A 10 -4.60 -5.91 0.46
N ILE A 11 -4.28 -6.42 1.64
CA ILE A 11 -4.07 -5.61 2.85
C ILE A 11 -2.95 -4.60 2.63
N ASP A 12 -1.81 -5.02 2.08
CA ASP A 12 -0.66 -4.16 1.84
C ASP A 12 -0.97 -3.05 0.82
N VAL A 13 -1.68 -3.38 -0.26
CA VAL A 13 -2.09 -2.37 -1.24
C VAL A 13 -3.07 -1.36 -0.63
N ILE A 14 -4.04 -1.81 0.18
CA ILE A 14 -4.97 -0.90 0.87
C ILE A 14 -4.22 -0.01 1.87
N LYS A 15 -3.26 -0.57 2.63
CA LYS A 15 -2.39 0.21 3.52
C LYS A 15 -1.60 1.28 2.76
N GLU A 16 -1.01 0.90 1.62
CA GLU A 16 -0.27 1.82 0.76
C GLU A 16 -1.15 2.96 0.23
N GLU A 17 -2.37 2.66 -0.20
CA GLU A 17 -3.33 3.68 -0.66
C GLU A 17 -3.77 4.60 0.49
N GLN A 18 -4.05 4.06 1.67
CA GLN A 18 -4.38 4.86 2.85
C GLN A 18 -3.21 5.74 3.30
N ALA A 19 -1.99 5.25 3.17
CA ALA A 19 -0.79 6.03 3.46
C ALA A 19 -0.60 7.20 2.47
N LYS A 20 -0.97 7.03 1.20
CA LYS A 20 -0.83 8.08 0.15
C LYS A 20 -1.93 9.13 0.17
N LEU A 21 -3.17 8.71 0.40
CA LEU A 21 -4.37 9.53 0.21
C LEU A 21 -5.08 9.87 1.52
N GLY A 22 -4.60 9.34 2.64
CA GLY A 22 -5.32 9.34 3.91
C GLY A 22 -6.39 8.24 3.98
N TYR A 23 -6.90 8.00 5.17
CA TYR A 23 -8.00 7.06 5.37
C TYR A 23 -9.31 7.64 4.87
N MET A 24 -9.93 6.93 3.94
CA MET A 24 -11.30 7.17 3.53
C MET A 24 -12.09 5.86 3.62
N LYS A 25 -13.31 5.96 4.16
CA LYS A 25 -14.24 4.84 4.22
C LYS A 25 -14.98 4.73 2.88
N GLU A 26 -14.37 4.00 1.94
CA GLU A 26 -14.91 3.86 0.59
C GLU A 26 -14.69 2.47 0.00
N LYS A 27 -15.41 2.17 -1.08
CA LYS A 27 -15.16 0.99 -1.91
C LYS A 27 -13.91 1.22 -2.75
N ILE A 28 -13.05 0.20 -2.82
CA ILE A 28 -11.79 0.25 -3.57
C ILE A 28 -11.79 -0.84 -4.65
N SER A 29 -11.22 -0.53 -5.81
CA SER A 29 -10.98 -1.50 -6.90
C SER A 29 -9.49 -1.71 -7.07
N LEU A 30 -9.04 -2.93 -6.80
CA LEU A 30 -7.63 -3.34 -6.86
C LEU A 30 -7.40 -4.23 -8.07
N TYR A 31 -6.34 -4.00 -8.82
CA TYR A 31 -6.07 -4.67 -10.08
C TYR A 31 -4.81 -5.51 -10.02
N TYR A 32 -4.94 -6.77 -10.43
CA TYR A 32 -3.84 -7.73 -10.48
C TYR A 32 -3.74 -8.35 -11.89
N PRO A 33 -2.53 -8.43 -12.47
CA PRO A 33 -2.33 -9.25 -13.66
C PRO A 33 -2.38 -10.74 -13.30
N LEU A 34 -2.80 -11.56 -14.24
CA LEU A 34 -2.86 -13.02 -14.09
C LEU A 34 -1.51 -13.62 -13.63
N SER A 35 -0.40 -13.07 -14.13
CA SER A 35 0.95 -13.50 -13.74
C SER A 35 1.22 -13.35 -12.24
N SER A 36 0.75 -12.25 -11.62
CA SER A 36 0.88 -12.06 -10.17
C SER A 36 0.03 -13.04 -9.38
N LEU A 37 -1.19 -13.30 -9.83
CA LEU A 37 -2.07 -14.29 -9.20
C LEU A 37 -1.48 -15.71 -9.33
N ASN A 38 -0.97 -16.08 -10.50
CA ASN A 38 -0.25 -17.34 -10.70
C ASN A 38 0.93 -17.48 -9.72
N HIS A 39 1.68 -16.40 -9.50
CA HIS A 39 2.76 -16.40 -8.51
C HIS A 39 2.25 -16.62 -7.08
N PHE A 40 1.13 -16.02 -6.69
CA PHE A 40 0.55 -16.20 -5.35
C PHE A 40 0.11 -17.62 -5.09
N PHE A 41 -0.46 -18.29 -6.11
CA PHE A 41 -0.96 -19.66 -5.99
C PHE A 41 0.07 -20.74 -6.36
N GLY A 42 1.24 -20.34 -6.84
CA GLY A 42 2.34 -21.27 -7.15
C GLY A 42 2.08 -22.17 -8.35
N GLY A 43 1.30 -21.71 -9.33
CA GLY A 43 0.93 -22.45 -10.54
C GLY A 43 0.87 -21.56 -11.77
N GLU A 44 0.69 -22.19 -12.93
CA GLU A 44 0.38 -21.50 -14.18
C GLU A 44 -1.02 -21.93 -14.63
N THR A 45 -1.94 -20.99 -14.70
CA THR A 45 -3.29 -21.22 -15.18
C THR A 45 -3.73 -20.04 -16.06
N ASP A 46 -4.71 -20.27 -16.92
CA ASP A 46 -5.36 -19.22 -17.70
C ASP A 46 -6.39 -18.43 -16.85
N ALA A 47 -6.99 -17.41 -17.46
CA ALA A 47 -7.94 -16.56 -16.75
C ALA A 47 -9.19 -17.32 -16.27
N ALA A 48 -9.65 -18.31 -17.03
CA ALA A 48 -10.81 -19.12 -16.64
C ALA A 48 -10.50 -20.02 -15.44
N GLY A 49 -9.33 -20.68 -15.47
CA GLY A 49 -8.84 -21.47 -14.34
C GLY A 49 -8.58 -20.63 -13.09
N MET A 50 -8.06 -19.40 -13.24
CA MET A 50 -7.88 -18.48 -12.12
C MET A 50 -9.22 -18.05 -11.52
N MET A 51 -10.25 -17.80 -12.31
CA MET A 51 -11.59 -17.49 -11.79
C MET A 51 -12.17 -18.66 -10.98
N GLU A 52 -11.94 -19.90 -11.40
CA GLU A 52 -12.38 -21.07 -10.60
C GLU A 52 -11.59 -21.19 -9.29
N ILE A 53 -10.29 -20.88 -9.30
CA ILE A 53 -9.46 -20.79 -8.09
C ILE A 53 -10.01 -19.71 -7.14
N LEU A 54 -10.43 -18.57 -7.66
CA LEU A 54 -10.88 -17.41 -6.86
C LEU A 54 -12.36 -17.50 -6.44
N LYS A 55 -13.09 -18.51 -6.87
CA LYS A 55 -14.53 -18.64 -6.63
C LYS A 55 -14.93 -18.56 -5.15
N ASP A 56 -14.17 -19.20 -4.28
CA ASP A 56 -14.45 -19.24 -2.83
C ASP A 56 -13.75 -18.10 -2.07
N PHE A 57 -12.92 -17.28 -2.74
CA PHE A 57 -12.18 -16.21 -2.10
C PHE A 57 -13.08 -15.15 -1.47
N PRO A 58 -14.19 -14.67 -2.07
CA PRO A 58 -15.10 -13.74 -1.45
C PRO A 58 -15.61 -14.24 -0.09
N SER A 59 -16.05 -15.49 -0.01
CA SER A 59 -16.53 -16.10 1.24
C SER A 59 -15.41 -16.28 2.26
N TYR A 60 -14.19 -16.57 1.83
CA TYR A 60 -13.03 -16.69 2.71
C TYR A 60 -12.71 -15.38 3.43
N ILE A 61 -12.82 -14.24 2.75
CA ILE A 61 -12.41 -12.94 3.29
C ILE A 61 -13.56 -12.09 3.84
N GLU A 62 -14.81 -12.54 3.71
CA GLU A 62 -16.04 -11.81 4.03
C GLU A 62 -16.06 -11.25 5.46
N GLU A 63 -15.54 -12.00 6.43
CA GLU A 63 -15.49 -11.56 7.84
C GLU A 63 -14.66 -10.28 7.99
N LYS A 64 -13.55 -10.16 7.26
CA LYS A 64 -12.61 -9.04 7.33
C LYS A 64 -13.01 -7.90 6.40
N PHE A 65 -13.32 -8.20 5.14
CA PHE A 65 -13.49 -7.21 4.08
C PHE A 65 -14.96 -6.92 3.73
N GLY A 66 -15.90 -7.73 4.25
CA GLY A 66 -17.29 -7.67 3.81
C GLY A 66 -17.44 -8.18 2.39
N GLU A 67 -18.34 -7.58 1.64
CA GLU A 67 -18.59 -7.98 0.25
C GLU A 67 -17.37 -7.72 -0.63
N VAL A 68 -16.91 -8.77 -1.31
CA VAL A 68 -15.83 -8.70 -2.30
C VAL A 68 -16.34 -9.25 -3.62
N ALA A 69 -16.20 -8.47 -4.69
CA ALA A 69 -16.50 -8.92 -6.05
C ALA A 69 -15.21 -9.12 -6.83
N VAL A 70 -15.11 -10.26 -7.52
CA VAL A 70 -13.99 -10.57 -8.41
C VAL A 70 -14.48 -10.59 -9.83
N SER A 71 -13.78 -9.90 -10.72
CA SER A 71 -14.04 -9.88 -12.15
C SER A 71 -12.73 -9.84 -12.93
N HIS A 72 -12.75 -10.13 -14.22
CA HIS A 72 -11.56 -10.00 -15.04
C HIS A 72 -11.90 -9.51 -16.46
N ARG A 73 -10.90 -8.91 -17.09
CA ARG A 73 -10.91 -8.56 -18.52
C ARG A 73 -9.60 -9.00 -19.15
N GLY A 74 -9.65 -10.10 -19.92
CA GLY A 74 -8.42 -10.78 -20.36
C GLY A 74 -7.63 -11.23 -19.15
N ASP A 75 -6.35 -10.91 -19.11
CA ASP A 75 -5.42 -11.29 -18.04
C ASP A 75 -5.39 -10.30 -16.86
N ARG A 76 -6.28 -9.33 -16.83
CA ARG A 76 -6.35 -8.35 -15.74
C ARG A 76 -7.56 -8.62 -14.86
N PHE A 77 -7.29 -8.92 -13.59
CA PHE A 77 -8.29 -9.19 -12.55
C PHE A 77 -8.56 -7.92 -11.74
N CYS A 78 -9.82 -7.73 -11.38
CA CYS A 78 -10.27 -6.65 -10.52
C CYS A 78 -10.94 -7.23 -9.28
N PHE A 79 -10.45 -6.82 -8.12
CA PHE A 79 -11.05 -7.09 -6.81
C PHE A 79 -11.70 -5.80 -6.33
N THR A 80 -13.03 -5.76 -6.33
CA THR A 80 -13.77 -4.64 -5.73
C THR A 80 -14.12 -5.03 -4.30
N VAL A 81 -13.54 -4.31 -3.34
CA VAL A 81 -13.73 -4.52 -1.90
C VAL A 81 -14.64 -3.45 -1.32
N SER A 82 -15.39 -3.83 -0.29
CA SER A 82 -16.33 -2.91 0.36
C SER A 82 -15.62 -1.90 1.27
N GLU A 83 -16.36 -0.89 1.72
CA GLU A 83 -15.90 0.07 2.74
C GLU A 83 -15.38 -0.61 4.02
N LYS A 84 -15.92 -1.80 4.35
CA LYS A 84 -15.48 -2.59 5.50
C LYS A 84 -14.01 -3.01 5.38
N ALA A 85 -13.50 -3.28 4.16
CA ALA A 85 -12.10 -3.60 3.96
C ALA A 85 -11.19 -2.43 4.33
N SER A 86 -11.54 -1.21 3.90
CA SER A 86 -10.80 0.01 4.26
C SER A 86 -10.81 0.23 5.77
N GLU A 87 -11.97 0.05 6.42
CA GLU A 87 -12.12 0.18 7.86
C GLU A 87 -11.34 -0.92 8.63
N TYR A 88 -11.40 -2.16 8.15
CA TYR A 88 -10.63 -3.27 8.72
C TYR A 88 -9.14 -2.99 8.70
N VAL A 89 -8.61 -2.61 7.55
CA VAL A 89 -7.17 -2.31 7.39
C VAL A 89 -6.78 -1.14 8.30
N HIS A 90 -7.54 -0.04 8.31
CA HIS A 90 -7.29 1.10 9.17
C HIS A 90 -7.26 0.73 10.67
N ASN A 91 -8.25 -0.05 11.13
CA ASN A 91 -8.36 -0.45 12.53
C ASN A 91 -7.29 -1.46 12.96
N ASN A 92 -6.78 -2.28 12.02
CA ASN A 92 -5.75 -3.28 12.29
C ASN A 92 -4.33 -2.81 11.96
N MET A 93 -4.14 -1.56 11.55
CA MET A 93 -2.83 -0.91 11.43
C MET A 93 -2.14 -0.68 12.79
N LYS A 94 -2.58 -1.34 13.86
CA LYS A 94 -2.01 -1.20 15.22
C LYS A 94 -0.52 -1.55 15.28
N GLU A 95 -0.04 -2.37 14.35
CA GLU A 95 1.38 -2.73 14.23
C GLU A 95 2.24 -1.62 13.59
N ASN A 96 1.63 -0.53 13.09
CA ASN A 96 2.36 0.60 12.54
C ASN A 96 1.79 1.93 13.04
N GLU A 97 2.03 2.23 14.32
CA GLU A 97 1.67 3.52 14.94
C GLU A 97 2.32 4.71 14.21
N PHE A 98 3.51 4.50 13.65
CA PHE A 98 4.21 5.49 12.86
C PHE A 98 3.41 5.93 11.62
N ILE A 99 2.91 4.97 10.81
CA ILE A 99 2.14 5.32 9.59
C ILE A 99 0.86 6.08 9.96
N LYS A 100 0.19 5.73 11.06
CA LYS A 100 -0.98 6.49 11.54
C LYS A 100 -0.61 7.92 11.89
N ALA A 101 0.45 8.10 12.67
CA ALA A 101 0.94 9.41 13.05
C ALA A 101 1.37 10.23 11.82
N LEU A 102 2.02 9.59 10.83
CA LEU A 102 2.41 10.22 9.57
C LEU A 102 1.19 10.69 8.77
N ILE A 103 0.16 9.85 8.61
CA ILE A 103 -1.07 10.20 7.92
C ILE A 103 -1.76 11.40 8.59
N GLU A 104 -1.87 11.39 9.91
CA GLU A 104 -2.45 12.48 10.69
C GLU A 104 -1.65 13.78 10.54
N LEU A 105 -0.32 13.69 10.57
CA LEU A 105 0.57 14.83 10.43
C LEU A 105 0.47 15.45 9.03
N VAL A 106 0.63 14.64 7.98
CA VAL A 106 0.60 15.11 6.59
C VAL A 106 -0.79 15.62 6.19
N GLY A 107 -1.85 15.08 6.77
CA GLY A 107 -3.23 15.56 6.58
C GLY A 107 -3.51 16.94 7.18
N ARG A 108 -2.62 17.49 8.02
CA ARG A 108 -2.78 18.83 8.59
C ARG A 108 -2.40 19.90 7.57
N HIS A 109 -3.24 20.93 7.47
CA HIS A 109 -2.90 22.11 6.68
C HIS A 109 -1.69 22.82 7.26
N GLY A 110 -0.70 23.11 6.43
CA GLY A 110 0.54 23.78 6.84
C GLY A 110 1.57 22.87 7.52
N CYS A 111 1.45 21.55 7.37
CA CYS A 111 2.51 20.62 7.73
C CYS A 111 3.79 20.93 6.96
N THR A 112 4.94 20.80 7.61
CA THR A 112 6.26 21.07 7.03
C THR A 112 7.12 19.81 6.98
N ILE A 113 8.13 19.79 6.11
CA ILE A 113 9.11 18.70 6.02
C ILE A 113 9.88 18.54 7.35
N GLU A 114 10.12 19.63 8.08
CA GLU A 114 10.81 19.59 9.38
C GLU A 114 9.96 18.86 10.44
N GLU A 115 8.65 19.11 10.51
CA GLU A 115 7.75 18.36 11.40
C GLU A 115 7.71 16.87 11.05
N ILE A 116 7.80 16.54 9.76
CA ILE A 116 7.88 15.15 9.30
C ILE A 116 9.19 14.50 9.77
N LYS A 117 10.34 15.17 9.63
CA LYS A 117 11.63 14.68 10.14
C LYS A 117 11.60 14.47 11.65
N GLU A 118 11.01 15.40 12.41
CA GLU A 118 10.83 15.28 13.86
C GLU A 118 9.98 14.05 14.21
N LEU A 119 8.91 13.78 13.44
CA LEU A 119 8.12 12.57 13.62
C LEU A 119 8.96 11.32 13.42
N PHE A 120 9.75 11.22 12.34
CA PHE A 120 10.65 10.09 12.12
C PHE A 120 11.63 9.91 13.27
N HIS A 121 12.25 11.00 13.75
CA HIS A 121 13.18 10.97 14.89
C HIS A 121 12.50 10.55 16.20
N SER A 122 11.20 10.79 16.37
CA SER A 122 10.47 10.34 17.56
C SER A 122 10.30 8.83 17.63
N TYR A 123 10.45 8.13 16.50
CA TYR A 123 10.33 6.67 16.40
C TYR A 123 11.68 5.95 16.30
N SER A 124 12.71 6.60 15.75
CA SER A 124 14.06 6.04 15.67
C SER A 124 15.12 7.14 15.53
N ASP A 125 16.24 6.96 16.24
CA ASP A 125 17.43 7.80 16.05
C ASP A 125 18.18 7.44 14.74
N LYS A 126 17.84 6.31 14.12
CA LYS A 126 18.47 5.81 12.90
C LYS A 126 17.58 6.08 11.69
N ILE A 127 17.62 7.28 11.21
CA ILE A 127 16.96 7.66 9.96
C ILE A 127 17.98 8.11 8.92
N ILE A 128 17.67 7.87 7.66
CA ILE A 128 18.37 8.42 6.51
C ILE A 128 17.45 9.42 5.84
N THR A 129 17.97 10.61 5.60
CA THR A 129 17.30 11.68 4.86
C THR A 129 18.16 12.06 3.67
N GLU A 130 17.64 11.92 2.47
CA GLU A 130 18.32 12.24 1.23
C GLU A 130 17.53 13.28 0.43
N PRO A 131 18.16 14.40 0.00
CA PRO A 131 17.51 15.31 -0.92
C PRO A 131 17.27 14.60 -2.26
N MET A 132 16.12 14.86 -2.86
CA MET A 132 15.80 14.34 -4.18
C MET A 132 15.89 15.47 -5.20
N ASP A 133 16.76 15.27 -6.22
CA ASP A 133 16.92 16.22 -7.31
C ASP A 133 16.04 15.81 -8.49
N ASN A 134 14.70 15.79 -8.25
CA ASN A 134 13.72 15.53 -9.29
C ASN A 134 12.50 16.46 -9.13
N GLU A 135 11.68 16.57 -10.17
CA GLU A 135 10.51 17.46 -10.17
C GLU A 135 9.34 16.93 -9.32
N GLU A 136 9.39 15.64 -8.93
CA GLU A 136 8.28 14.98 -8.24
C GLU A 136 8.37 15.08 -6.72
N PHE A 137 9.59 15.03 -6.16
CA PHE A 137 9.81 15.03 -4.71
C PHE A 137 11.06 15.82 -4.32
N ASP A 138 11.02 16.43 -3.13
CA ASP A 138 12.12 17.24 -2.57
C ASP A 138 13.05 16.42 -1.68
N VAL A 139 12.49 15.45 -0.94
CA VAL A 139 13.24 14.66 0.03
C VAL A 139 12.73 13.23 0.13
N MET A 140 13.66 12.29 0.33
CA MET A 140 13.38 10.92 0.73
C MET A 140 13.82 10.70 2.17
N ILE A 141 13.00 10.02 2.95
CA ILE A 141 13.30 9.62 4.34
C ILE A 141 13.01 8.13 4.50
N ARG A 142 13.88 7.44 5.22
CA ARG A 142 13.68 6.03 5.59
C ARG A 142 14.30 5.71 6.94
N PHE A 143 13.79 4.68 7.60
CA PHE A 143 14.46 4.09 8.76
C PHE A 143 15.64 3.22 8.31
N ASP A 144 16.74 3.28 9.06
CA ASP A 144 17.98 2.50 8.78
C ASP A 144 18.21 1.40 9.84
N ASP A 145 17.21 1.12 10.64
CA ASP A 145 17.25 0.08 11.68
C ASP A 145 16.51 -1.21 11.29
N GLY A 146 15.93 -1.24 10.08
CA GLY A 146 15.18 -2.37 9.57
C GLY A 146 13.78 -2.53 10.20
N SER A 147 13.31 -1.57 10.98
CA SER A 147 11.98 -1.58 11.61
C SER A 147 10.84 -1.39 10.62
N ASP A 148 11.13 -0.74 9.49
CA ASP A 148 10.15 -0.42 8.46
C ASP A 148 10.76 -0.72 7.07
N PRO A 149 10.04 -1.47 6.20
CA PRO A 149 10.54 -1.83 4.87
C PRO A 149 10.31 -0.75 3.82
N TYR A 150 9.85 0.44 4.20
CA TYR A 150 9.49 1.49 3.27
C TYR A 150 10.51 2.63 3.25
N TYR A 151 10.59 3.31 2.08
CA TYR A 151 11.11 4.66 1.97
C TYR A 151 9.97 5.61 1.58
N TYR A 152 10.05 6.81 2.08
CA TYR A 152 9.02 7.84 2.02
C TYR A 152 9.57 9.04 1.27
N CYS A 153 8.93 9.41 0.15
CA CYS A 153 9.29 10.60 -0.62
C CYS A 153 8.27 11.69 -0.37
N PHE A 154 8.73 12.91 -0.13
CA PHE A 154 7.88 14.05 0.21
C PHE A 154 8.16 15.22 -0.72
N LYS A 155 7.08 15.96 -1.06
CA LYS A 155 7.12 17.23 -1.75
C LYS A 155 6.36 18.28 -0.96
N ASP A 156 7.00 19.43 -0.71
CA ASP A 156 6.36 20.56 -0.08
C ASP A 156 5.75 21.49 -1.14
N GLU A 157 4.42 21.58 -1.19
CA GLU A 157 3.68 22.50 -2.04
C GLU A 157 3.23 23.76 -1.30
N GLY A 158 3.85 24.05 -0.17
CA GLY A 158 3.65 25.27 0.64
C GLY A 158 2.50 25.18 1.63
N CYS A 159 1.33 24.72 1.22
CA CYS A 159 0.17 24.59 2.11
C CYS A 159 -0.18 23.15 2.47
N HIS A 160 0.37 22.18 1.74
CA HIS A 160 0.22 20.76 1.98
C HIS A 160 1.45 19.99 1.50
N ILE A 161 1.64 18.81 2.07
CA ILE A 161 2.70 17.88 1.69
C ILE A 161 2.10 16.78 0.83
N ILE A 162 2.69 16.57 -0.35
CA ILE A 162 2.46 15.35 -1.14
C ILE A 162 3.49 14.32 -0.73
N TYR A 163 3.08 13.07 -0.56
CA TYR A 163 4.02 12.01 -0.26
C TYR A 163 3.74 10.74 -1.04
N HIS A 164 4.79 9.95 -1.22
CA HIS A 164 4.77 8.64 -1.85
C HIS A 164 5.52 7.63 -1.00
N LEU A 165 4.92 6.47 -0.86
CA LEU A 165 5.46 5.34 -0.13
C LEU A 165 5.87 4.25 -1.11
N SER A 166 7.09 3.72 -0.96
CA SER A 166 7.56 2.56 -1.73
C SER A 166 8.30 1.58 -0.85
N LEU A 167 8.12 0.30 -1.13
CA LEU A 167 8.91 -0.76 -0.49
C LEU A 167 10.39 -0.64 -0.85
N ILE A 168 11.25 -0.77 0.14
CA ILE A 168 12.68 -0.97 -0.08
C ILE A 168 12.86 -2.38 -0.66
N HIS A 169 12.93 -2.50 -1.98
CA HIS A 169 13.31 -3.76 -2.60
C HIS A 169 14.81 -3.99 -2.37
N ILE A 170 15.13 -4.90 -1.47
CA ILE A 170 16.45 -5.53 -1.44
C ILE A 170 16.52 -6.41 -2.68
N SER A 171 17.16 -5.88 -3.73
CA SER A 171 17.49 -6.52 -5.00
C SER A 171 16.35 -7.17 -5.80
N GLU A 172 15.73 -6.36 -6.68
CA GLU A 172 15.44 -6.79 -8.05
C GLU A 172 15.41 -5.58 -9.00
N PRO A 173 15.88 -5.73 -10.25
CA PRO A 173 16.08 -4.59 -11.13
C PRO A 173 14.77 -4.10 -11.73
N THR A 174 14.62 -2.79 -11.67
CA THR A 174 13.85 -1.94 -12.58
C THR A 174 12.59 -2.55 -13.21
N ARG A 175 11.42 -2.35 -12.62
CA ARG A 175 10.18 -2.28 -13.41
C ARG A 175 9.82 -0.82 -13.65
N LEU A 176 10.14 -0.37 -14.87
CA LEU A 176 9.57 0.84 -15.46
C LEU A 176 8.05 0.79 -15.34
N ARG A 177 7.48 1.75 -14.65
CA ARG A 177 6.05 2.06 -14.78
C ARG A 177 5.86 2.69 -16.15
N CYS A 178 5.21 1.99 -17.06
CA CYS A 178 4.50 2.65 -18.15
C CYS A 178 3.22 3.23 -17.59
N ILE A 179 3.04 4.52 -17.84
CA ILE A 179 1.88 5.41 -17.66
C ILE A 179 0.58 4.78 -18.17
#